data_8b823abd9ff1263e1e82207981367376
#
_entry.id   8b823abd9ff1263e1e82207981367376
#
_cell.length_a   1.000
_cell.length_b   1.000
_cell.length_c   1.000
_cell.angle_alpha   90.00
_cell.angle_beta   90.00
_cell.angle_gamma   90.00
#
_symmetry.space_group_name_H-M   'P 1'
#
loop_
_entity.id
_entity.type
_entity.pdbx_description
1 polymer ?
#
loop_
_entity_poly.entity_id
_entity_poly.type
_entity_poly.pdbx_seq_one_letter_code
_entity_poly.pdbx_strand_id
1 'polypeptide(L)'
;MRAILLGLILLTAIAAALAPAVGQTLPGEPFDVQTVLDEQTQIDKDIEAGAGPYAQLDDISMQELRERQRKLVAMLQGHQYDDLNEAQRTRARTHMVFIKYLGKTDDDQLICVRKRTTGSNRVERVCKLVAQLRDETKNSKDQAMQMLQNRTITPCGPGGC
;
A
#
# COMPACT_ATOMS: atom_id res chain seq x y z
N MET A 1 -7.35 -42.81 52.72
CA MET A 1 -8.15 -41.64 53.13
C MET A 1 -7.72 -40.43 52.30
N ARG A 2 -8.66 -39.93 51.55
CA ARG A 2 -8.81 -38.62 50.89
C ARG A 2 -7.64 -38.10 50.00
N ALA A 3 -7.87 -38.29 48.69
CA ALA A 3 -7.26 -37.62 47.57
C ALA A 3 -7.59 -36.13 47.60
N ILE A 4 -6.60 -35.30 47.34
CA ILE A 4 -6.78 -33.89 47.00
C ILE A 4 -6.24 -33.70 45.58
N LEU A 5 -7.16 -33.59 44.64
CA LEU A 5 -6.98 -33.19 43.23
C LEU A 5 -6.64 -31.69 43.22
N LEU A 6 -5.41 -31.33 42.86
CA LEU A 6 -5.04 -29.97 42.52
C LEU A 6 -5.10 -29.83 41.00
N GLY A 7 -6.19 -29.24 40.51
CA GLY A 7 -6.35 -28.85 39.10
C GLY A 7 -5.47 -27.66 38.77
N LEU A 8 -4.50 -27.91 37.91
CA LEU A 8 -3.63 -26.88 37.34
C LEU A 8 -4.38 -26.22 36.18
N ILE A 9 -4.92 -25.02 36.42
CA ILE A 9 -5.55 -24.19 35.36
C ILE A 9 -4.44 -23.52 34.58
N LEU A 10 -4.23 -23.99 33.35
CA LEU A 10 -3.31 -23.39 32.38
C LEU A 10 -3.98 -22.13 31.80
N LEU A 11 -3.63 -20.96 32.31
CA LEU A 11 -4.01 -19.67 31.72
C LEU A 11 -3.11 -19.42 30.49
N THR A 12 -3.60 -19.73 29.29
CA THR A 12 -2.98 -19.30 28.04
C THR A 12 -3.30 -17.82 27.81
N ALA A 13 -2.35 -16.95 28.07
CA ALA A 13 -2.42 -15.54 27.68
C ALA A 13 -2.29 -15.43 26.17
N ILE A 14 -3.39 -15.18 25.48
CA ILE A 14 -3.42 -14.79 24.06
C ILE A 14 -2.97 -13.33 24.01
N ALA A 15 -1.70 -13.12 23.69
CA ALA A 15 -1.17 -11.81 23.31
C ALA A 15 -1.73 -11.47 21.92
N ALA A 16 -2.84 -10.73 21.88
CA ALA A 16 -3.33 -10.12 20.65
C ALA A 16 -2.32 -9.04 20.23
N ALA A 17 -1.54 -9.33 19.20
CA ALA A 17 -0.70 -8.34 18.53
C ALA A 17 -1.63 -7.30 17.89
N LEU A 18 -1.78 -6.16 18.55
CA LEU A 18 -2.38 -4.95 18.00
C LEU A 18 -1.43 -4.43 16.90
N ALA A 19 -1.65 -4.83 15.66
CA ALA A 19 -1.05 -4.16 14.53
C ALA A 19 -1.52 -2.69 14.55
N PRO A 20 -0.62 -1.69 14.46
CA PRO A 20 -1.03 -0.30 14.33
C PRO A 20 -1.84 -0.18 13.03
N ALA A 21 -3.11 0.13 13.17
CA ALA A 21 -3.93 0.54 12.04
C ALA A 21 -3.29 1.82 11.48
N VAL A 22 -2.74 1.76 10.27
CA VAL A 22 -2.32 2.94 9.53
C VAL A 22 -3.59 3.75 9.25
N GLY A 23 -3.89 4.69 10.15
CA GLY A 23 -5.07 5.54 10.08
C GLY A 23 -4.98 6.42 8.83
N GLN A 24 -5.90 6.22 7.90
CA GLN A 24 -6.17 7.20 6.83
C GLN A 24 -6.85 8.40 7.49
N THR A 25 -6.09 9.44 7.79
CA THR A 25 -6.63 10.69 8.33
C THR A 25 -7.55 11.34 7.30
N LEU A 26 -8.82 11.44 7.62
CA LEU A 26 -9.82 12.19 6.84
C LEU A 26 -9.49 13.68 6.86
N PRO A 27 -9.89 14.47 5.83
CA PRO A 27 -9.72 15.91 5.82
C PRO A 27 -10.39 16.54 7.05
N GLY A 28 -9.61 17.17 7.92
CA GLY A 28 -10.09 17.82 9.14
C GLY A 28 -9.76 17.09 10.45
N GLU A 29 -9.38 15.81 10.42
CA GLU A 29 -9.03 15.05 11.61
C GLU A 29 -7.68 15.51 12.22
N PRO A 30 -7.55 15.59 13.57
CA PRO A 30 -6.28 15.87 14.21
C PRO A 30 -5.21 14.84 13.82
N PHE A 31 -3.98 15.30 13.62
CA PHE A 31 -2.82 14.44 13.40
C PHE A 31 -1.82 14.57 14.55
N ASP A 32 -1.12 13.52 14.85
CA ASP A 32 -0.02 13.55 15.82
C ASP A 32 1.25 14.09 15.16
N VAL A 33 1.73 15.23 15.68
CA VAL A 33 2.89 15.94 15.14
C VAL A 33 4.16 15.09 15.22
N GLN A 34 4.36 14.40 16.34
CA GLN A 34 5.56 13.58 16.52
C GLN A 34 5.59 12.41 15.54
N THR A 35 4.45 11.74 15.37
CA THR A 35 4.31 10.66 14.38
C THR A 35 4.64 11.16 12.97
N VAL A 36 4.18 12.36 12.59
CA VAL A 36 4.51 12.94 11.28
C VAL A 36 5.99 13.22 11.13
N LEU A 37 6.67 13.75 12.15
CA LEU A 37 8.11 14.02 12.13
C LEU A 37 8.93 12.72 12.05
N ASP A 38 8.50 11.68 12.76
CA ASP A 38 9.13 10.38 12.73
C ASP A 38 8.98 9.71 11.35
N GLU A 39 7.79 9.84 10.72
CA GLU A 39 7.56 9.40 9.33
C GLU A 39 8.54 10.11 8.36
N GLN A 40 8.75 11.43 8.49
CA GLN A 40 9.70 12.13 7.61
C GLN A 40 11.13 11.63 7.81
N THR A 41 11.52 11.40 9.05
CA THR A 41 12.85 10.84 9.38
C THR A 41 13.02 9.42 8.81
N GLN A 42 11.96 8.61 8.83
CA GLN A 42 11.98 7.28 8.24
C GLN A 42 12.12 7.33 6.72
N ILE A 43 11.38 8.22 6.05
CA ILE A 43 11.49 8.44 4.60
C ILE A 43 12.93 8.80 4.22
N ASP A 44 13.60 9.66 4.99
CA ASP A 44 14.99 10.05 4.73
C ASP A 44 15.95 8.85 4.84
N LYS A 45 15.79 8.02 5.87
CA LYS A 45 16.58 6.79 6.04
C LYS A 45 16.35 5.80 4.92
N ASP A 46 15.10 5.62 4.49
CA ASP A 46 14.75 4.71 3.40
C ASP A 46 15.40 5.17 2.08
N ILE A 47 15.38 6.47 1.79
CA ILE A 47 16.04 7.05 0.61
C ILE A 47 17.55 6.84 0.67
N GLU A 48 18.19 7.09 1.82
CA GLU A 48 19.63 6.88 2.01
C GLU A 48 20.03 5.40 1.85
N ALA A 49 19.16 4.49 2.29
CA ALA A 49 19.34 3.05 2.11
C ALA A 49 19.02 2.55 0.69
N GLY A 50 18.54 3.42 -0.21
CA GLY A 50 18.05 3.02 -1.53
C GLY A 50 16.80 2.14 -1.48
N ALA A 51 16.02 2.24 -0.40
CA ALA A 51 14.86 1.41 -0.12
C ALA A 51 13.55 2.21 -0.16
N GLY A 52 12.43 1.49 -0.29
CA GLY A 52 11.11 2.09 -0.29
C GLY A 52 10.74 2.82 -1.57
N PRO A 53 9.51 3.34 -1.63
CA PRO A 53 8.95 3.90 -2.85
C PRO A 53 9.61 5.23 -3.26
N TYR A 54 10.12 5.99 -2.30
CA TYR A 54 10.72 7.30 -2.56
C TYR A 54 12.13 7.20 -3.15
N ALA A 55 12.85 6.09 -2.93
CA ALA A 55 14.19 5.89 -3.47
C ALA A 55 14.22 5.75 -5.01
N GLN A 56 13.07 5.52 -5.64
CA GLN A 56 12.94 5.35 -7.09
C GLN A 56 12.46 6.61 -7.81
N LEU A 57 12.31 7.72 -7.10
CA LEU A 57 11.89 8.98 -7.68
C LEU A 57 12.99 9.54 -8.62
N ASP A 58 12.54 10.18 -9.70
CA ASP A 58 13.42 10.98 -10.55
C ASP A 58 13.93 12.23 -9.82
N ASP A 59 14.97 12.87 -10.35
CA ASP A 59 15.64 14.00 -9.69
C ASP A 59 14.69 15.17 -9.40
N ILE A 60 13.74 15.44 -10.27
CA ILE A 60 12.78 16.54 -10.13
C ILE A 60 11.82 16.23 -8.98
N SER A 61 11.24 15.03 -8.98
CA SER A 61 10.33 14.56 -7.94
C SER A 61 11.05 14.46 -6.58
N MET A 62 12.30 14.04 -6.58
CA MET A 62 13.13 13.99 -5.37
C MET A 62 13.37 15.39 -4.80
N GLN A 63 13.69 16.36 -5.65
CA GLN A 63 13.88 17.75 -5.22
C GLN A 63 12.58 18.33 -4.63
N GLU A 64 11.44 18.07 -5.25
CA GLU A 64 10.13 18.52 -4.76
C GLU A 64 9.78 17.83 -3.43
N LEU A 65 10.03 16.54 -3.28
CA LEU A 65 9.90 15.82 -2.02
C LEU A 65 10.69 16.51 -0.90
N ARG A 66 12.00 16.75 -1.12
CA ARG A 66 12.88 17.38 -0.14
C ARG A 66 12.41 18.79 0.24
N GLU A 67 11.90 19.55 -0.71
CA GLU A 67 11.35 20.89 -0.44
C GLU A 67 10.09 20.81 0.43
N ARG A 68 9.17 19.88 0.13
CA ARG A 68 7.94 19.66 0.90
C ARG A 68 8.22 19.17 2.31
N GLN A 69 9.15 18.22 2.46
CA GLN A 69 9.60 17.74 3.76
C GLN A 69 10.16 18.88 4.62
N ARG A 70 11.09 19.68 4.07
CA ARG A 70 11.68 20.81 4.81
C ARG A 70 10.62 21.80 5.29
N LYS A 71 9.64 22.14 4.42
CA LYS A 71 8.54 23.03 4.79
C LYS A 71 7.65 22.46 5.88
N LEU A 72 7.35 21.16 5.79
CA LEU A 72 6.54 20.44 6.77
C LEU A 72 7.26 20.37 8.13
N VAL A 73 8.51 19.93 8.15
CA VAL A 73 9.31 19.81 9.37
C VAL A 73 9.48 21.18 10.03
N ALA A 74 9.86 22.23 9.28
CA ALA A 74 10.00 23.58 9.81
C ALA A 74 8.71 24.13 10.42
N MET A 75 7.56 23.71 9.93
CA MET A 75 6.24 24.14 10.46
C MET A 75 5.85 23.37 11.73
N LEU A 76 6.24 22.11 11.84
CA LEU A 76 5.81 21.21 12.91
C LEU A 76 6.83 21.12 14.06
N GLN A 77 8.11 21.33 13.78
CA GLN A 77 9.17 21.16 14.78
C GLN A 77 8.98 22.12 15.96
N GLY A 78 8.91 21.55 17.17
CA GLY A 78 8.73 22.30 18.42
C GLY A 78 7.29 22.72 18.69
N HIS A 79 6.33 22.31 17.89
CA HIS A 79 4.90 22.58 18.07
C HIS A 79 4.12 21.27 18.32
N GLN A 80 2.97 21.43 18.99
CA GLN A 80 1.93 20.41 19.04
C GLN A 80 0.78 20.79 18.11
N TYR A 81 -0.12 19.87 17.84
CA TYR A 81 -1.25 20.13 16.93
C TYR A 81 -2.07 21.37 17.36
N ASP A 82 -2.27 21.53 18.67
CA ASP A 82 -3.08 22.63 19.21
C ASP A 82 -2.37 23.98 19.13
N ASP A 83 -1.05 24.01 19.03
CA ASP A 83 -0.27 25.24 18.83
C ASP A 83 -0.38 25.79 17.40
N LEU A 84 -0.82 24.94 16.46
CA LEU A 84 -0.95 25.31 15.06
C LEU A 84 -2.27 26.04 14.81
N ASN A 85 -2.22 27.16 14.11
CA ASN A 85 -3.43 27.80 13.61
C ASN A 85 -4.03 27.00 12.41
N GLU A 86 -5.28 27.29 12.05
CA GLU A 86 -5.99 26.53 11.00
C GLU A 86 -5.28 26.58 9.63
N ALA A 87 -4.67 27.71 9.29
CA ALA A 87 -3.92 27.84 8.05
C ALA A 87 -2.66 26.95 8.05
N GLN A 88 -1.98 26.86 9.19
CA GLN A 88 -0.82 25.97 9.37
C GLN A 88 -1.25 24.49 9.31
N ARG A 89 -2.33 24.12 10.00
CA ARG A 89 -2.90 22.76 9.95
C ARG A 89 -3.23 22.35 8.52
N THR A 90 -3.89 23.24 7.76
CA THR A 90 -4.24 22.98 6.36
C THR A 90 -3.00 22.83 5.48
N ARG A 91 -1.99 23.70 5.65
CA ARG A 91 -0.73 23.59 4.91
C ARG A 91 0.02 22.31 5.24
N ALA A 92 0.11 21.94 6.53
CA ALA A 92 0.72 20.69 6.95
C ALA A 92 0.06 19.48 6.28
N ARG A 93 -1.28 19.39 6.31
CA ARG A 93 -2.03 18.34 5.62
C ARG A 93 -1.75 18.32 4.12
N THR A 94 -1.69 19.49 3.48
CA THR A 94 -1.37 19.58 2.04
C THR A 94 0.01 19.01 1.74
N HIS A 95 1.03 19.32 2.56
CA HIS A 95 2.36 18.76 2.39
C HIS A 95 2.38 17.23 2.63
N MET A 96 1.72 16.75 3.69
CA MET A 96 1.63 15.32 3.97
C MET A 96 0.96 14.54 2.82
N VAL A 97 -0.17 15.04 2.30
CA VAL A 97 -0.87 14.41 1.18
C VAL A 97 0.01 14.37 -0.06
N PHE A 98 0.74 15.46 -0.35
CA PHE A 98 1.64 15.53 -1.50
C PHE A 98 2.82 14.56 -1.35
N ILE A 99 3.45 14.49 -0.19
CA ILE A 99 4.54 13.55 0.10
C ILE A 99 4.03 12.11 -0.11
N LYS A 100 2.88 11.75 0.47
CA LYS A 100 2.26 10.43 0.27
C LYS A 100 1.94 10.14 -1.19
N TYR A 101 1.55 11.16 -1.96
CA TYR A 101 1.29 10.99 -3.39
C TYR A 101 2.57 10.64 -4.17
N LEU A 102 3.69 11.31 -3.89
CA LEU A 102 4.97 11.01 -4.52
C LEU A 102 5.48 9.59 -4.19
N GLY A 103 5.18 9.08 -3.00
CA GLY A 103 5.52 7.71 -2.61
C GLY A 103 4.61 6.63 -3.19
N LYS A 104 3.56 7.00 -3.94
CA LYS A 104 2.75 6.00 -4.64
C LYS A 104 3.48 5.51 -5.86
N THR A 105 3.77 4.22 -5.87
CA THR A 105 4.29 3.55 -7.06
C THR A 105 3.19 3.43 -8.12
N ASP A 106 3.58 3.24 -9.40
CA ASP A 106 2.62 2.96 -10.46
C ASP A 106 1.71 1.77 -10.11
N ASP A 107 2.21 0.83 -9.32
CA ASP A 107 1.49 -0.35 -8.86
C ASP A 107 0.31 -0.01 -7.93
N ASP A 108 0.38 1.11 -7.21
CA ASP A 108 -0.68 1.60 -6.31
C ASP A 108 -1.74 2.44 -7.04
N GLN A 109 -1.56 2.70 -8.33
CA GLN A 109 -2.54 3.43 -9.13
C GLN A 109 -3.79 2.60 -9.35
N LEU A 110 -4.95 3.25 -9.21
CA LEU A 110 -6.25 2.63 -9.45
C LEU A 110 -6.70 2.91 -10.89
N ILE A 111 -6.76 1.86 -11.69
CA ILE A 111 -7.30 1.94 -13.05
C ILE A 111 -8.74 1.43 -13.04
N CYS A 112 -9.67 2.29 -13.49
CA CYS A 112 -11.08 1.95 -13.61
C CYS A 112 -11.46 1.75 -15.07
N VAL A 113 -11.90 0.54 -15.41
CA VAL A 113 -12.38 0.19 -16.75
C VAL A 113 -13.87 -0.12 -16.72
N ARG A 114 -14.56 0.20 -17.83
CA ARG A 114 -15.96 -0.23 -18.02
C ARG A 114 -15.96 -1.62 -18.63
N LYS A 115 -16.47 -2.59 -17.89
CA LYS A 115 -16.60 -3.98 -18.32
C LYS A 115 -18.06 -4.31 -18.59
N ARG A 116 -18.33 -4.96 -19.73
CA ARG A 116 -19.66 -5.54 -20.01
C ARG A 116 -19.67 -6.95 -19.41
N THR A 117 -20.70 -7.25 -18.66
CA THR A 117 -20.93 -8.60 -18.16
C THR A 117 -21.39 -9.48 -19.31
N THR A 118 -20.74 -10.62 -19.52
CA THR A 118 -21.08 -11.59 -20.57
C THR A 118 -22.55 -12.00 -20.43
N GLY A 119 -23.34 -11.85 -21.48
CA GLY A 119 -24.78 -12.16 -21.47
C GLY A 119 -25.69 -11.02 -20.97
N SER A 120 -25.17 -9.84 -20.69
CA SER A 120 -25.94 -8.68 -20.24
C SER A 120 -25.49 -7.39 -20.95
N ASN A 121 -26.44 -6.50 -21.26
CA ASN A 121 -26.13 -5.15 -21.73
C ASN A 121 -25.67 -4.19 -20.60
N ARG A 122 -25.57 -4.69 -19.38
CA ARG A 122 -25.19 -3.89 -18.23
C ARG A 122 -23.69 -3.63 -18.24
N VAL A 123 -23.33 -2.35 -18.16
CA VAL A 123 -21.93 -1.90 -18.06
C VAL A 123 -21.63 -1.68 -16.60
N GLU A 124 -20.62 -2.37 -16.09
CA GLU A 124 -20.11 -2.21 -14.71
C GLU A 124 -18.76 -1.51 -14.74
N ARG A 125 -18.53 -0.60 -13.79
CA ARG A 125 -17.23 0.04 -13.59
C ARG A 125 -16.43 -0.78 -12.61
N VAL A 126 -15.37 -1.41 -13.07
CA VAL A 126 -14.46 -2.21 -12.24
C VAL A 126 -13.15 -1.44 -12.10
N CYS A 127 -12.77 -1.16 -10.84
CA CYS A 127 -11.50 -0.50 -10.53
C CYS A 127 -10.55 -1.53 -9.91
N LYS A 128 -9.30 -1.58 -10.43
CA LYS A 128 -8.25 -2.47 -9.94
C LYS A 128 -6.94 -1.70 -9.82
N LEU A 129 -6.10 -2.12 -8.87
CA LEU A 129 -4.73 -1.63 -8.79
C LEU A 129 -3.93 -2.11 -10.02
N VAL A 130 -2.98 -1.29 -10.46
CA VAL A 130 -2.06 -1.67 -11.57
C VAL A 130 -1.31 -2.94 -11.23
N ALA A 131 -0.85 -3.11 -9.98
CA ALA A 131 -0.24 -4.34 -9.49
C ALA A 131 -1.14 -5.56 -9.73
N GLN A 132 -2.42 -5.48 -9.36
CA GLN A 132 -3.38 -6.57 -9.56
C GLN A 132 -3.58 -6.90 -11.05
N LEU A 133 -3.66 -5.88 -11.91
CA LEU A 133 -3.78 -6.08 -13.36
C LEU A 133 -2.54 -6.75 -13.96
N ARG A 134 -1.36 -6.40 -13.46
CA ARG A 134 -0.08 -7.00 -13.88
C ARG A 134 -0.01 -8.48 -13.50
N ASP A 135 -0.38 -8.80 -12.25
CA ASP A 135 -0.41 -10.19 -11.75
C ASP A 135 -1.44 -11.04 -12.48
N GLU A 136 -2.64 -10.52 -12.72
CA GLU A 136 -3.67 -11.20 -13.52
C GLU A 136 -3.18 -11.49 -14.95
N THR A 137 -2.50 -10.52 -15.56
CA THR A 137 -1.96 -10.67 -16.92
C THR A 137 -0.86 -11.72 -16.96
N LYS A 138 0.04 -11.73 -15.95
CA LYS A 138 1.11 -12.73 -15.83
C LYS A 138 0.53 -14.12 -15.65
N ASN A 139 -0.38 -14.29 -14.69
CA ASN A 139 -1.02 -15.58 -14.44
C ASN A 139 -1.77 -16.12 -15.67
N SER A 140 -2.45 -15.24 -16.40
CA SER A 140 -3.15 -15.63 -17.64
C SER A 140 -2.18 -16.10 -18.73
N LYS A 141 -1.02 -15.43 -18.89
CA LYS A 141 0.03 -15.84 -19.82
C LYS A 141 0.66 -17.16 -19.42
N ASP A 142 0.95 -17.35 -18.14
CA ASP A 142 1.53 -18.59 -17.61
C ASP A 142 0.59 -19.78 -17.82
N GLN A 143 -0.71 -19.61 -17.56
CA GLN A 143 -1.73 -20.61 -17.84
C GLN A 143 -1.83 -20.94 -19.34
N ALA A 144 -1.82 -19.93 -20.21
CA ALA A 144 -1.85 -20.13 -21.65
C ALA A 144 -0.59 -20.90 -22.13
N MET A 145 0.58 -20.57 -21.61
CA MET A 145 1.83 -21.29 -21.89
C MET A 145 1.76 -22.76 -21.45
N GLN A 146 1.26 -23.00 -20.23
CA GLN A 146 1.08 -24.38 -19.73
C GLN A 146 0.11 -25.18 -20.60
N MET A 147 -0.99 -24.57 -21.06
CA MET A 147 -1.93 -25.23 -21.97
C MET A 147 -1.29 -25.56 -23.33
N LEU A 148 -0.41 -24.70 -23.83
CA LEU A 148 0.31 -24.94 -25.06
C LEU A 148 1.37 -26.04 -24.91
N GLN A 149 2.07 -26.10 -23.79
CA GLN A 149 3.07 -27.14 -23.49
C GLN A 149 2.41 -28.50 -23.23
N ASN A 150 1.23 -28.53 -22.61
CA ASN A 150 0.48 -29.77 -22.35
C ASN A 150 -0.30 -30.28 -23.56
N ARG A 151 -0.41 -29.50 -24.65
CA ARG A 151 -0.84 -30.05 -25.94
C ARG A 151 0.29 -30.89 -26.53
N THR A 152 0.39 -32.12 -26.07
CA THR A 152 1.06 -33.16 -26.84
C THR A 152 0.34 -33.21 -28.17
N ILE A 153 1.00 -32.68 -29.20
CA ILE A 153 0.64 -32.93 -30.60
C ILE A 153 0.83 -34.42 -30.76
N THR A 154 -0.24 -35.19 -30.63
CA THR A 154 -0.22 -36.59 -31.05
C THR A 154 0.04 -36.54 -32.57
N PRO A 155 1.24 -36.95 -33.05
CA PRO A 155 1.45 -36.96 -34.49
C PRO A 155 0.41 -37.89 -35.09
N CYS A 156 -0.32 -37.41 -36.08
CA CYS A 156 -1.23 -38.26 -36.84
C CYS A 156 -0.43 -39.46 -37.32
N GLY A 157 -0.87 -40.66 -36.92
CA GLY A 157 -0.23 -41.89 -37.36
C GLY A 157 -0.40 -42.07 -38.88
N PRO A 158 0.33 -43.04 -39.49
CA PRO A 158 0.36 -43.27 -40.96
C PRO A 158 -1.00 -43.63 -41.56
N GLY A 159 -2.11 -43.54 -40.84
CA GLY A 159 -3.47 -43.78 -41.30
C GLY A 159 -4.36 -42.53 -41.42
N GLY A 160 -3.82 -41.30 -41.30
CA GLY A 160 -4.55 -40.06 -41.43
C GLY A 160 -5.20 -39.58 -40.11
N CYS A 161 -5.48 -38.29 -39.99
CA CYS A 161 -6.37 -37.69 -39.02
C CYS A 161 -7.81 -37.71 -39.52
#